data_c0b596661d024977127ecb7b6fd66d4c
#
_entry.id   c0b596661d024977127ecb7b6fd66d4c
#
_cell.length_a   1.000
_cell.length_b   1.000
_cell.length_c   1.000
_cell.angle_alpha   90.00
_cell.angle_beta   90.00
_cell.angle_gamma   90.00
#
_symmetry.space_group_name_H-M   'P 1'
#
loop_
_entity.id
_entity.type
_entity.pdbx_description
1 polymer ?
#
loop_
_entity_poly.entity_id
_entity_poly.type
_entity_poly.pdbx_seq_one_letter_code
_entity_poly.pdbx_strand_id
1 'polypeptide(L)'
;MLDPALLRHQPADLAERLRTSRGFELDVSALESLEADRKRIQVRTQELQSLRNSRSKAIGQAKAKGEDVSAIMAEVAAFADELKASEVALDELREKIDSIAMGLPNLPADDVPAGADENDNVEQARWGTPRTFDFPVLDHVELGARQKWLDGETAAKLSGSRFTVLRGPIARLHRALAQFMLDLHSGEHAYQETNVPVIVNADSLYGTGQLPKFEEDMFVTHLGEQKRYLISTSEISLTNIVRDEIVDAERLPLRMTAHSLCFRSEAGSGGRDVRGMIRQHQFEKVELVSICRPEDSDAEHTRMTRCAEVVLEKLGLPYRKVLLCTGDMGFSAIKTYDLEVWLPSQNTYREISSCSNTGDFQARRMQARWRNPATGKPELVHTLNGSGVAVGRAMIAVMENYQNADGSITVPDVLRPYMGGVETIG
;
A
#
# COMPACT_ATOMS: atom_id res chain seq x y z
N MET A 1 4.02 -1.40 -10.37
CA MET A 1 3.87 -0.65 -11.65
C MET A 1 3.20 -1.53 -12.68
N LEU A 2 2.58 -0.94 -13.68
CA LEU A 2 2.00 -1.67 -14.79
C LEU A 2 3.07 -2.43 -15.59
N ASP A 3 2.64 -3.44 -16.37
CA ASP A 3 3.56 -4.18 -17.23
C ASP A 3 4.18 -3.23 -18.27
N PRO A 4 5.52 -3.11 -18.34
CA PRO A 4 6.20 -2.30 -19.34
C PRO A 4 5.86 -2.67 -20.79
N ALA A 5 5.37 -3.90 -21.03
CA ALA A 5 4.91 -4.32 -22.34
C ALA A 5 3.69 -3.51 -22.82
N LEU A 6 2.79 -3.11 -21.93
CA LEU A 6 1.65 -2.25 -22.24
C LEU A 6 2.10 -0.88 -22.75
N LEU A 7 3.10 -0.28 -22.08
CA LEU A 7 3.66 1.02 -22.50
C LEU A 7 4.33 0.94 -23.88
N ARG A 8 4.98 -0.18 -24.19
CA ARG A 8 5.72 -0.34 -25.46
C ARG A 8 4.85 -0.70 -26.65
N HIS A 9 3.83 -1.54 -26.42
CA HIS A 9 3.10 -2.16 -27.52
C HIS A 9 1.68 -1.61 -27.68
N GLN A 10 1.11 -1.01 -26.65
CA GLN A 10 -0.27 -0.54 -26.64
C GLN A 10 -0.42 0.82 -25.90
N PRO A 11 0.44 1.82 -26.18
CA PRO A 11 0.43 3.08 -25.41
C PRO A 11 -0.89 3.84 -25.56
N ALA A 12 -1.51 3.84 -26.72
CA ALA A 12 -2.77 4.53 -26.95
C ALA A 12 -3.96 3.85 -26.23
N ASP A 13 -4.03 2.51 -26.25
CA ASP A 13 -5.04 1.74 -25.51
C ASP A 13 -4.88 1.93 -24.00
N LEU A 14 -3.63 1.86 -23.53
CA LEU A 14 -3.31 2.12 -22.13
C LEU A 14 -3.73 3.54 -21.69
N ALA A 15 -3.44 4.56 -22.51
CA ALA A 15 -3.83 5.94 -22.22
C ALA A 15 -5.36 6.08 -22.13
N GLU A 16 -6.12 5.48 -23.03
CA GLU A 16 -7.59 5.50 -22.99
C GLU A 16 -8.14 4.79 -21.75
N ARG A 17 -7.59 3.63 -21.39
CA ARG A 17 -7.98 2.91 -20.17
C ARG A 17 -7.66 3.71 -18.90
N LEU A 18 -6.48 4.33 -18.81
CA LEU A 18 -6.11 5.17 -17.68
C LEU A 18 -7.00 6.42 -17.59
N ARG A 19 -7.30 7.05 -18.70
CA ARG A 19 -8.17 8.23 -18.76
C ARG A 19 -9.57 7.91 -18.30
N THR A 20 -10.15 6.83 -18.81
CA THR A 20 -11.56 6.46 -18.55
C THR A 20 -11.77 5.87 -17.16
N SER A 21 -10.81 5.08 -16.65
CA SER A 21 -10.97 4.38 -15.37
C SER A 21 -10.29 5.07 -14.19
N ARG A 22 -9.28 5.92 -14.43
CA ARG A 22 -8.47 6.53 -13.36
C ARG A 22 -8.39 8.06 -13.46
N GLY A 23 -9.01 8.67 -14.47
CA GLY A 23 -8.88 10.10 -14.72
C GLY A 23 -7.43 10.54 -14.96
N PHE A 24 -6.56 9.63 -15.41
CA PHE A 24 -5.14 9.87 -15.57
C PHE A 24 -4.80 10.10 -17.04
N GLU A 25 -4.18 11.25 -17.34
CA GLU A 25 -3.73 11.60 -18.68
C GLU A 25 -2.29 11.13 -18.91
N LEU A 26 -2.09 10.18 -19.84
CA LEU A 26 -0.78 9.72 -20.27
C LEU A 26 -0.39 10.47 -21.56
N ASP A 27 0.76 11.15 -21.54
CA ASP A 27 1.34 11.75 -22.76
C ASP A 27 1.95 10.65 -23.65
N VAL A 28 1.09 10.12 -24.54
CA VAL A 28 1.46 9.07 -25.49
C VAL A 28 2.56 9.54 -26.42
N SER A 29 2.50 10.79 -26.90
CA SER A 29 3.47 11.35 -27.85
C SER A 29 4.88 11.41 -27.25
N ALA A 30 4.98 11.89 -25.99
CA ALA A 30 6.26 11.90 -25.27
C ALA A 30 6.81 10.49 -25.06
N LEU A 31 5.96 9.53 -24.68
CA LEU A 31 6.36 8.15 -24.47
C LEU A 31 6.84 7.48 -25.78
N GLU A 32 6.11 7.66 -26.87
CA GLU A 32 6.47 7.14 -28.20
C GLU A 32 7.80 7.72 -28.69
N SER A 33 8.05 9.01 -28.45
CA SER A 33 9.32 9.66 -28.77
C SER A 33 10.49 9.03 -27.99
N LEU A 34 10.33 8.85 -26.69
CA LEU A 34 11.36 8.21 -25.84
C LEU A 34 11.64 6.76 -26.26
N GLU A 35 10.61 5.99 -26.58
CA GLU A 35 10.76 4.59 -27.05
C GLU A 35 11.40 4.52 -28.45
N ALA A 36 11.08 5.45 -29.36
CA ALA A 36 11.71 5.54 -30.66
C ALA A 36 13.21 5.85 -30.52
N ASP A 37 13.59 6.81 -29.69
CA ASP A 37 14.98 7.14 -29.40
C ASP A 37 15.73 5.97 -28.75
N ARG A 38 15.13 5.31 -27.77
CA ARG A 38 15.70 4.13 -27.15
C ARG A 38 15.98 3.03 -28.17
N LYS A 39 15.02 2.75 -29.05
CA LYS A 39 15.16 1.75 -30.11
C LYS A 39 16.27 2.13 -31.09
N ARG A 40 16.32 3.39 -31.51
CA ARG A 40 17.34 3.91 -32.44
C ARG A 40 18.76 3.74 -31.87
N ILE A 41 18.96 4.15 -30.60
CA ILE A 41 20.25 4.04 -29.92
C ILE A 41 20.61 2.57 -29.69
N GLN A 42 19.64 1.73 -29.30
CA GLN A 42 19.90 0.30 -29.10
C GLN A 42 20.35 -0.41 -30.38
N VAL A 43 19.71 -0.12 -31.52
CA VAL A 43 20.12 -0.66 -32.82
C VAL A 43 21.54 -0.21 -33.15
N ARG A 44 21.83 1.10 -32.99
CA ARG A 44 23.16 1.65 -33.22
C ARG A 44 24.23 1.02 -32.33
N THR A 45 23.93 0.80 -31.07
CA THR A 45 24.82 0.12 -30.13
C THR A 45 25.15 -1.29 -30.56
N GLN A 46 24.16 -2.06 -31.04
CA GLN A 46 24.37 -3.41 -31.57
C GLN A 46 25.22 -3.41 -32.83
N GLU A 47 25.01 -2.46 -33.74
CA GLU A 47 25.84 -2.28 -34.93
C GLU A 47 27.29 -2.00 -34.57
N LEU A 48 27.53 -1.04 -33.65
CA LEU A 48 28.85 -0.68 -33.18
C LEU A 48 29.57 -1.86 -32.50
N GLN A 49 28.87 -2.63 -31.67
CA GLN A 49 29.42 -3.86 -31.06
C GLN A 49 29.83 -4.88 -32.13
N SER A 50 29.02 -5.08 -33.16
CA SER A 50 29.33 -5.97 -34.27
C SER A 50 30.55 -5.48 -35.05
N LEU A 51 30.61 -4.18 -35.39
CA LEU A 51 31.72 -3.55 -36.09
C LEU A 51 33.01 -3.66 -35.28
N ARG A 52 32.94 -3.32 -33.96
CA ARG A 52 34.11 -3.45 -33.06
C ARG A 52 34.65 -4.87 -33.04
N ASN A 53 33.77 -5.87 -32.93
CA ASN A 53 34.18 -7.27 -32.92
C ASN A 53 34.82 -7.72 -34.24
N SER A 54 34.25 -7.27 -35.37
CA SER A 54 34.78 -7.52 -36.72
C SER A 54 36.16 -6.88 -36.90
N ARG A 55 36.33 -5.61 -36.52
CA ARG A 55 37.58 -4.86 -36.61
C ARG A 55 38.66 -5.41 -35.67
N SER A 56 38.28 -5.82 -34.46
CA SER A 56 39.23 -6.48 -33.53
C SER A 56 39.79 -7.78 -34.10
N LYS A 57 38.95 -8.56 -34.80
CA LYS A 57 39.39 -9.77 -35.52
C LYS A 57 40.31 -9.42 -36.69
N ALA A 58 40.03 -8.35 -37.43
CA ALA A 58 40.87 -7.89 -38.52
C ALA A 58 42.24 -7.40 -38.04
N ILE A 59 42.30 -6.69 -36.89
CA ILE A 59 43.60 -6.32 -36.24
C ILE A 59 44.44 -7.56 -35.92
N GLY A 60 43.83 -8.63 -35.38
CA GLY A 60 44.54 -9.86 -35.11
C GLY A 60 45.15 -10.49 -36.36
N GLN A 61 44.39 -10.52 -37.47
CA GLN A 61 44.84 -11.07 -38.75
C GLN A 61 45.94 -10.20 -39.39
N ALA A 62 45.79 -8.86 -39.37
CA ALA A 62 46.77 -7.97 -39.95
C ALA A 62 48.11 -7.98 -39.17
N LYS A 63 48.05 -8.02 -37.83
CA LYS A 63 49.22 -8.18 -36.98
C LYS A 63 49.97 -9.48 -37.26
N ALA A 64 49.27 -10.57 -37.50
CA ALA A 64 49.89 -11.86 -37.85
C ALA A 64 50.61 -11.83 -39.19
N LYS A 65 50.25 -10.89 -40.08
CA LYS A 65 50.89 -10.69 -41.39
C LYS A 65 51.94 -9.58 -41.37
N GLY A 66 52.15 -8.88 -40.26
CA GLY A 66 53.09 -7.77 -40.16
C GLY A 66 52.57 -6.45 -40.80
N GLU A 67 51.28 -6.33 -41.06
CA GLU A 67 50.67 -5.12 -41.67
C GLU A 67 50.47 -4.01 -40.63
N ASP A 68 50.48 -2.74 -41.06
CA ASP A 68 50.17 -1.61 -40.20
C ASP A 68 48.67 -1.62 -39.80
N VAL A 69 48.43 -1.61 -38.51
CA VAL A 69 47.07 -1.65 -37.92
C VAL A 69 46.64 -0.33 -37.31
N SER A 70 47.43 0.75 -37.45
CA SER A 70 47.19 2.03 -36.76
C SER A 70 45.86 2.63 -37.09
N ALA A 71 45.43 2.59 -38.36
CA ALA A 71 44.13 3.10 -38.82
C ALA A 71 42.93 2.31 -38.23
N ILE A 72 43.05 0.98 -38.22
CA ILE A 72 42.02 0.11 -37.68
C ILE A 72 41.92 0.23 -36.16
N MET A 73 43.04 0.44 -35.48
CA MET A 73 43.07 0.70 -34.03
C MET A 73 42.40 2.03 -33.68
N ALA A 74 42.66 3.08 -34.46
CA ALA A 74 41.98 4.37 -34.27
C ALA A 74 40.45 4.27 -34.46
N GLU A 75 40.00 3.50 -35.47
CA GLU A 75 38.60 3.24 -35.73
C GLU A 75 37.95 2.46 -34.56
N VAL A 76 38.62 1.45 -34.04
CA VAL A 76 38.12 0.68 -32.87
C VAL A 76 38.05 1.54 -31.61
N ALA A 77 39.00 2.46 -31.41
CA ALA A 77 38.96 3.42 -30.32
C ALA A 77 37.75 4.37 -30.44
N ALA A 78 37.48 4.89 -31.64
CA ALA A 78 36.29 5.71 -31.87
C ALA A 78 34.98 4.95 -31.61
N PHE A 79 34.90 3.66 -31.99
CA PHE A 79 33.73 2.83 -31.64
C PHE A 79 33.58 2.62 -30.13
N ALA A 80 34.66 2.51 -29.38
CA ALA A 80 34.60 2.37 -27.93
C ALA A 80 34.03 3.63 -27.26
N ASP A 81 34.42 4.82 -27.72
CA ASP A 81 33.89 6.09 -27.22
C ASP A 81 32.40 6.26 -27.57
N GLU A 82 32.00 5.93 -28.80
CA GLU A 82 30.59 6.00 -29.23
C GLU A 82 29.74 4.96 -28.46
N LEU A 83 30.24 3.77 -28.20
CA LEU A 83 29.56 2.76 -27.39
C LEU A 83 29.32 3.24 -25.96
N LYS A 84 30.35 3.83 -25.33
CA LYS A 84 30.21 4.38 -23.98
C LYS A 84 29.17 5.51 -23.92
N ALA A 85 29.17 6.42 -24.91
CA ALA A 85 28.17 7.47 -25.01
C ALA A 85 26.76 6.89 -25.21
N SER A 86 26.62 5.84 -26.03
CA SER A 86 25.35 5.17 -26.28
C SER A 86 24.81 4.46 -25.03
N GLU A 87 25.68 3.85 -24.22
CA GLU A 87 25.30 3.21 -22.95
C GLU A 87 24.72 4.25 -21.99
N VAL A 88 25.39 5.40 -21.81
CA VAL A 88 24.89 6.49 -20.96
C VAL A 88 23.52 7.00 -21.46
N ALA A 89 23.41 7.24 -22.77
CA ALA A 89 22.15 7.71 -23.35
C ALA A 89 21.00 6.70 -23.23
N LEU A 90 21.30 5.41 -23.31
CA LEU A 90 20.30 4.34 -23.08
C LEU A 90 19.83 4.31 -21.63
N ASP A 91 20.75 4.47 -20.69
CA ASP A 91 20.40 4.47 -19.27
C ASP A 91 19.56 5.70 -18.90
N GLU A 92 19.91 6.89 -19.41
CA GLU A 92 19.08 8.12 -19.24
C GLU A 92 17.66 7.96 -19.82
N LEU A 93 17.52 7.32 -20.97
CA LEU A 93 16.22 7.07 -21.58
C LEU A 93 15.40 6.06 -20.78
N ARG A 94 16.04 5.01 -20.28
CA ARG A 94 15.40 4.02 -19.38
C ARG A 94 14.89 4.69 -18.12
N GLU A 95 15.72 5.51 -17.46
CA GLU A 95 15.31 6.25 -16.26
C GLU A 95 14.10 7.15 -16.51
N LYS A 96 14.04 7.83 -17.67
CA LYS A 96 12.87 8.66 -18.04
C LYS A 96 11.60 7.80 -18.24
N ILE A 97 11.71 6.69 -18.96
CA ILE A 97 10.58 5.77 -19.21
C ILE A 97 10.11 5.13 -17.88
N ASP A 98 11.05 4.70 -17.04
CA ASP A 98 10.75 4.12 -15.73
C ASP A 98 10.09 5.15 -14.80
N SER A 99 10.52 6.41 -14.85
CA SER A 99 9.89 7.50 -14.09
C SER A 99 8.42 7.69 -14.51
N ILE A 100 8.12 7.64 -15.81
CA ILE A 100 6.74 7.67 -16.31
C ILE A 100 5.98 6.45 -15.77
N ALA A 101 6.52 5.25 -15.95
CA ALA A 101 5.88 4.00 -15.52
C ALA A 101 5.59 3.97 -14.01
N MET A 102 6.50 4.50 -13.20
CA MET A 102 6.34 4.60 -11.74
C MET A 102 5.24 5.58 -11.32
N GLY A 103 4.90 6.57 -12.14
CA GLY A 103 3.83 7.53 -11.90
C GLY A 103 2.44 7.06 -12.31
N LEU A 104 2.30 5.92 -13.02
CA LEU A 104 1.02 5.41 -13.50
C LEU A 104 0.28 4.63 -12.40
N PRO A 105 -1.03 4.90 -12.18
CA PRO A 105 -1.85 4.09 -11.29
C PRO A 105 -2.11 2.71 -11.90
N ASN A 106 -2.46 1.74 -11.05
CA ASN A 106 -2.90 0.43 -11.52
C ASN A 106 -4.25 0.52 -12.24
N LEU A 107 -4.49 -0.41 -13.16
CA LEU A 107 -5.77 -0.53 -13.84
C LEU A 107 -6.76 -1.34 -12.99
N PRO A 108 -8.02 -0.89 -12.88
CA PRO A 108 -9.03 -1.62 -12.13
C PRO A 108 -9.42 -2.94 -12.80
N ALA A 109 -9.90 -3.89 -12.01
CA ALA A 109 -10.55 -5.10 -12.50
C ALA A 109 -11.87 -4.77 -13.21
N ASP A 110 -12.31 -5.64 -14.11
CA ASP A 110 -13.48 -5.41 -14.98
C ASP A 110 -14.80 -5.26 -14.21
N ASP A 111 -14.90 -5.82 -13.01
CA ASP A 111 -16.08 -5.77 -12.15
C ASP A 111 -16.09 -4.59 -11.15
N VAL A 112 -15.11 -3.70 -11.24
CA VAL A 112 -15.07 -2.48 -10.43
C VAL A 112 -16.01 -1.43 -11.05
N PRO A 113 -16.94 -0.85 -10.26
CA PRO A 113 -17.87 0.15 -10.77
C PRO A 113 -17.14 1.42 -11.18
N ALA A 114 -17.55 2.00 -12.31
CA ALA A 114 -17.08 3.32 -12.70
C ALA A 114 -17.69 4.39 -11.78
N GLY A 115 -16.89 5.37 -11.37
CA GLY A 115 -17.33 6.46 -10.51
C GLY A 115 -16.24 7.50 -10.31
N ALA A 116 -16.61 8.65 -9.73
CA ALA A 116 -15.73 9.79 -9.53
C ALA A 116 -15.14 9.86 -8.11
N ASP A 117 -15.94 9.52 -7.10
CA ASP A 117 -15.60 9.65 -5.68
C ASP A 117 -16.39 8.65 -4.80
N GLU A 118 -16.26 8.79 -3.48
CA GLU A 118 -16.89 7.93 -2.49
C GLU A 118 -18.42 7.80 -2.60
N ASN A 119 -19.10 8.73 -3.26
CA ASN A 119 -20.55 8.67 -3.44
C ASN A 119 -20.98 7.63 -4.49
N ASP A 120 -20.06 7.24 -5.36
CA ASP A 120 -20.27 6.23 -6.40
C ASP A 120 -19.89 4.81 -5.96
N ASN A 121 -19.43 4.64 -4.73
CA ASN A 121 -19.13 3.33 -4.15
C ASN A 121 -20.41 2.50 -3.99
N VAL A 122 -20.29 1.18 -4.22
CA VAL A 122 -21.46 0.29 -4.24
C VAL A 122 -21.51 -0.58 -2.96
N GLU A 123 -22.56 -0.37 -2.17
CA GLU A 123 -22.82 -1.21 -0.98
C GLU A 123 -23.04 -2.67 -1.41
N GLN A 124 -22.24 -3.59 -0.85
CA GLN A 124 -22.31 -5.02 -1.14
C GLN A 124 -23.02 -5.82 -0.05
N ALA A 125 -22.88 -5.38 1.18
CA ALA A 125 -23.47 -6.06 2.34
C ALA A 125 -23.60 -5.10 3.53
N ARG A 126 -24.48 -5.46 4.45
CA ARG A 126 -24.64 -4.78 5.73
C ARG A 126 -24.86 -5.81 6.83
N TRP A 127 -24.24 -5.58 7.98
CA TRP A 127 -24.38 -6.44 9.14
C TRP A 127 -24.70 -5.64 10.39
N GLY A 128 -25.52 -6.23 11.27
CA GLY A 128 -25.96 -5.60 12.51
C GLY A 128 -26.97 -4.49 12.29
N THR A 129 -27.59 -4.07 13.40
CA THR A 129 -28.55 -2.95 13.43
C THR A 129 -28.02 -1.87 14.35
N PRO A 130 -27.90 -0.62 13.89
CA PRO A 130 -27.55 0.50 14.75
C PRO A 130 -28.45 0.56 15.98
N ARG A 131 -27.84 0.71 17.16
CA ARG A 131 -28.56 0.86 18.42
C ARG A 131 -29.34 2.16 18.43
N THR A 132 -30.59 2.13 18.89
CA THR A 132 -31.37 3.31 19.21
C THR A 132 -31.12 3.70 20.67
N PHE A 133 -30.90 4.98 20.92
CA PHE A 133 -30.67 5.55 22.24
C PHE A 133 -31.88 6.35 22.69
N ASP A 134 -32.25 6.25 23.95
CA ASP A 134 -33.30 7.03 24.62
C ASP A 134 -32.73 8.23 25.39
N PHE A 135 -31.45 8.53 25.18
CA PHE A 135 -30.70 9.64 25.75
C PHE A 135 -29.84 10.33 24.68
N PRO A 136 -29.37 11.56 24.89
CA PRO A 136 -28.48 12.26 23.97
C PRO A 136 -27.16 11.50 23.82
N VAL A 137 -26.82 11.15 22.58
CA VAL A 137 -25.56 10.46 22.23
C VAL A 137 -24.40 11.45 22.31
N LEU A 138 -23.36 11.07 23.06
CA LEU A 138 -22.10 11.80 23.13
C LEU A 138 -21.12 11.27 22.10
N ASP A 139 -20.27 12.14 21.56
CA ASP A 139 -19.16 11.70 20.74
C ASP A 139 -18.01 11.15 21.61
N HIS A 140 -17.05 10.49 20.97
CA HIS A 140 -15.92 9.89 21.68
C HIS A 140 -15.03 10.92 22.39
N VAL A 141 -15.01 12.18 21.95
CA VAL A 141 -14.26 13.26 22.61
C VAL A 141 -14.95 13.66 23.90
N GLU A 142 -16.27 13.81 23.87
CA GLU A 142 -17.08 14.13 25.06
C GLU A 142 -17.02 13.00 26.10
N LEU A 143 -17.14 11.74 25.65
CA LEU A 143 -16.97 10.56 26.51
C LEU A 143 -15.59 10.50 27.16
N GLY A 144 -14.53 10.73 26.35
CA GLY A 144 -13.15 10.67 26.81
C GLY A 144 -12.72 11.87 27.65
N ALA A 145 -13.34 13.03 27.50
CA ALA A 145 -13.00 14.24 28.23
C ALA A 145 -13.38 14.18 29.73
N ARG A 146 -14.38 13.37 30.09
CA ARG A 146 -14.98 13.33 31.44
C ARG A 146 -13.98 13.15 32.56
N GLN A 147 -12.92 12.38 32.37
CA GLN A 147 -11.82 12.21 33.37
C GLN A 147 -10.45 12.45 32.73
N LYS A 148 -10.40 13.23 31.64
CA LYS A 148 -9.19 13.46 30.84
C LYS A 148 -8.56 12.15 30.33
N TRP A 149 -9.37 11.14 30.06
CA TRP A 149 -8.90 9.89 29.48
C TRP A 149 -8.45 10.05 28.03
N LEU A 150 -9.15 10.91 27.29
CA LEU A 150 -8.74 11.42 25.98
C LEU A 150 -8.27 12.86 26.18
N ASP A 151 -6.96 13.08 26.18
CA ASP A 151 -6.34 14.35 26.55
C ASP A 151 -5.68 15.01 25.32
N GLY A 152 -6.49 15.73 24.56
CA GLY A 152 -6.04 16.47 23.38
C GLY A 152 -5.19 17.70 23.74
N GLU A 153 -5.42 18.32 24.90
CA GLU A 153 -4.64 19.47 25.35
C GLU A 153 -3.18 19.10 25.63
N THR A 154 -2.97 18.00 26.37
CA THR A 154 -1.61 17.48 26.61
C THR A 154 -0.98 17.03 25.29
N ALA A 155 -1.72 16.38 24.40
CA ALA A 155 -1.20 15.96 23.10
C ALA A 155 -0.75 17.16 22.25
N ALA A 156 -1.56 18.24 22.22
CA ALA A 156 -1.20 19.47 21.53
C ALA A 156 0.06 20.12 22.09
N LYS A 157 0.24 20.08 23.42
CA LYS A 157 1.46 20.56 24.11
C LYS A 157 2.70 19.74 23.70
N LEU A 158 2.55 18.39 23.51
CA LEU A 158 3.65 17.51 23.21
C LEU A 158 4.04 17.54 21.73
N SER A 159 3.05 17.56 20.82
CA SER A 159 3.29 17.29 19.40
C SER A 159 2.45 18.14 18.45
N GLY A 160 1.52 18.95 18.94
CA GLY A 160 0.62 19.74 18.10
C GLY A 160 -0.75 19.08 17.90
N SER A 161 -1.48 19.53 16.89
CA SER A 161 -2.78 18.99 16.50
C SER A 161 -2.67 17.58 15.91
N ARG A 162 -3.79 16.83 15.89
CA ARG A 162 -3.89 15.47 15.33
C ARG A 162 -3.00 14.42 16.00
N PHE A 163 -2.61 14.67 17.25
CA PHE A 163 -2.03 13.70 18.15
C PHE A 163 -2.95 13.48 19.36
N THR A 164 -2.79 12.37 20.05
CA THR A 164 -3.67 11.99 21.14
C THR A 164 -2.87 11.45 22.33
N VAL A 165 -3.27 11.80 23.53
CA VAL A 165 -2.84 11.14 24.77
C VAL A 165 -4.03 10.38 25.32
N LEU A 166 -3.90 9.07 25.47
CA LEU A 166 -4.88 8.20 26.12
C LEU A 166 -4.44 7.88 27.52
N ARG A 167 -5.39 7.87 28.48
CA ARG A 167 -5.10 7.60 29.91
C ARG A 167 -6.05 6.55 30.48
N GLY A 168 -5.59 5.85 31.50
CA GLY A 168 -6.39 4.95 32.32
C GLY A 168 -7.14 3.88 31.51
N PRO A 169 -8.45 3.72 31.76
CA PRO A 169 -9.21 2.62 31.17
C PRO A 169 -9.34 2.70 29.64
N ILE A 170 -9.36 3.91 29.05
CA ILE A 170 -9.39 4.07 27.58
C ILE A 170 -8.05 3.65 26.97
N ALA A 171 -6.92 3.98 27.56
CA ALA A 171 -5.61 3.48 27.10
C ALA A 171 -5.55 1.95 27.18
N ARG A 172 -6.15 1.35 28.23
CA ARG A 172 -6.27 -0.10 28.32
C ARG A 172 -7.19 -0.69 27.24
N LEU A 173 -8.34 -0.05 26.97
CA LEU A 173 -9.27 -0.45 25.92
C LEU A 173 -8.61 -0.44 24.54
N HIS A 174 -7.84 0.59 24.23
CA HIS A 174 -7.07 0.71 23.01
C HIS A 174 -6.10 -0.48 22.83
N ARG A 175 -5.32 -0.78 23.86
CA ARG A 175 -4.42 -1.94 23.86
C ARG A 175 -5.18 -3.26 23.77
N ALA A 176 -6.30 -3.40 24.49
CA ALA A 176 -7.15 -4.60 24.47
C ALA A 176 -7.67 -4.89 23.07
N LEU A 177 -8.10 -3.87 22.33
CA LEU A 177 -8.53 -3.98 20.95
C LEU A 177 -7.40 -4.50 20.03
N ALA A 178 -6.20 -3.95 20.14
CA ALA A 178 -5.06 -4.40 19.35
C ALA A 178 -4.70 -5.86 19.64
N GLN A 179 -4.66 -6.25 20.91
CA GLN A 179 -4.39 -7.64 21.31
C GLN A 179 -5.47 -8.59 20.82
N PHE A 180 -6.74 -8.25 21.00
CA PHE A 180 -7.86 -9.04 20.50
C PHE A 180 -7.79 -9.28 18.99
N MET A 181 -7.50 -8.25 18.21
CA MET A 181 -7.36 -8.35 16.75
C MET A 181 -6.20 -9.27 16.37
N LEU A 182 -5.03 -9.12 16.98
CA LEU A 182 -3.87 -9.98 16.72
C LEU A 182 -4.16 -11.44 17.06
N ASP A 183 -4.73 -11.71 18.23
CA ASP A 183 -5.06 -13.08 18.65
C ASP A 183 -6.09 -13.71 17.71
N LEU A 184 -7.07 -12.94 17.27
CA LEU A 184 -8.08 -13.41 16.31
C LEU A 184 -7.44 -13.75 14.95
N HIS A 185 -6.61 -12.88 14.42
CA HIS A 185 -6.01 -13.10 13.11
C HIS A 185 -4.95 -14.20 13.12
N SER A 186 -4.15 -14.30 14.17
CA SER A 186 -3.15 -15.36 14.30
C SER A 186 -3.74 -16.71 14.72
N GLY A 187 -4.75 -16.70 15.58
CA GLY A 187 -5.37 -17.93 16.12
C GLY A 187 -6.44 -18.55 15.23
N GLU A 188 -7.35 -17.72 14.66
CA GLU A 188 -8.51 -18.22 13.90
C GLU A 188 -8.35 -18.02 12.38
N HIS A 189 -7.64 -16.98 11.94
CA HIS A 189 -7.57 -16.60 10.54
C HIS A 189 -6.29 -17.04 9.82
N ALA A 190 -5.44 -17.82 10.48
CA ALA A 190 -4.20 -18.39 9.93
C ALA A 190 -3.24 -17.34 9.38
N TYR A 191 -3.16 -16.15 9.98
CA TYR A 191 -2.10 -15.18 9.73
C TYR A 191 -0.93 -15.42 10.69
N GLN A 192 0.28 -15.31 10.18
CA GLN A 192 1.47 -15.30 11.02
C GLN A 192 1.67 -13.90 11.60
N GLU A 193 1.63 -13.77 12.93
CA GLU A 193 2.00 -12.54 13.60
C GLU A 193 3.46 -12.21 13.32
N THR A 194 3.72 -11.00 12.88
CA THR A 194 5.04 -10.54 12.44
C THR A 194 5.31 -9.14 12.97
N ASN A 195 6.36 -8.98 13.75
CA ASN A 195 6.81 -7.67 14.23
C ASN A 195 7.80 -7.07 13.24
N VAL A 196 7.53 -5.86 12.78
CA VAL A 196 8.26 -5.21 11.68
C VAL A 196 8.83 -3.84 12.08
N PRO A 197 9.93 -3.39 11.44
CA PRO A 197 10.41 -2.02 11.59
C PRO A 197 9.35 -0.99 11.13
N VAL A 198 9.22 0.09 11.89
CA VAL A 198 8.38 1.24 11.54
C VAL A 198 9.16 2.37 10.85
N ILE A 199 10.49 2.29 10.86
CA ILE A 199 11.39 3.18 10.11
C ILE A 199 12.00 2.36 9.00
N VAL A 200 11.79 2.79 7.75
CA VAL A 200 12.19 2.04 6.55
C VAL A 200 13.02 2.90 5.59
N ASN A 201 13.70 2.25 4.65
CA ASN A 201 14.38 2.91 3.54
C ASN A 201 13.41 3.26 2.40
N ALA A 202 13.87 4.06 1.46
CA ALA A 202 13.07 4.48 0.30
C ALA A 202 12.62 3.29 -0.56
N ASP A 203 13.44 2.25 -0.71
CA ASP A 203 13.13 1.08 -1.55
C ASP A 203 11.86 0.36 -1.10
N SER A 204 11.61 0.36 0.22
CA SER A 204 10.37 -0.23 0.76
C SER A 204 9.12 0.55 0.35
N LEU A 205 9.22 1.87 0.25
CA LEU A 205 8.15 2.75 -0.21
C LEU A 205 7.97 2.71 -1.73
N TYR A 206 9.07 2.57 -2.48
CA TYR A 206 8.99 2.31 -3.92
C TYR A 206 8.31 0.97 -4.20
N GLY A 207 8.61 -0.05 -3.41
CA GLY A 207 8.04 -1.40 -3.56
C GLY A 207 6.53 -1.42 -3.46
N THR A 208 5.96 -0.73 -2.48
CA THR A 208 4.51 -0.71 -2.24
C THR A 208 3.78 0.47 -2.90
N GLY A 209 4.52 1.39 -3.56
CA GLY A 209 3.92 2.42 -4.43
C GLY A 209 3.69 3.78 -3.78
N GLN A 210 4.16 4.02 -2.55
CA GLN A 210 4.10 5.34 -1.94
C GLN A 210 5.06 6.32 -2.61
N LEU A 211 6.25 5.87 -2.99
CA LEU A 211 7.19 6.65 -3.78
C LEU A 211 7.11 6.32 -5.27
N PRO A 212 7.40 7.29 -6.15
CA PRO A 212 7.81 8.67 -5.86
C PRO A 212 6.65 9.62 -5.58
N LYS A 213 5.41 9.25 -5.92
CA LYS A 213 4.26 10.16 -6.07
C LYS A 213 3.77 10.78 -4.76
N PHE A 214 3.83 10.03 -3.64
CA PHE A 214 3.20 10.41 -2.36
C PHE A 214 4.23 10.74 -1.29
N GLU A 215 5.41 11.24 -1.65
CA GLU A 215 6.46 11.56 -0.69
C GLU A 215 6.01 12.62 0.34
N GLU A 216 5.18 13.59 -0.08
CA GLU A 216 4.65 14.65 0.77
C GLU A 216 3.72 14.12 1.89
N ASP A 217 3.14 12.93 1.70
CA ASP A 217 2.30 12.28 2.69
C ASP A 217 3.10 11.51 3.76
N MET A 218 4.40 11.38 3.58
CA MET A 218 5.27 10.59 4.45
C MET A 218 5.99 11.45 5.48
N PHE A 219 6.08 10.94 6.72
CA PHE A 219 7.03 11.48 7.70
C PHE A 219 8.44 11.01 7.37
N VAL A 220 9.37 11.98 7.32
CA VAL A 220 10.77 11.76 6.98
C VAL A 220 11.64 11.90 8.21
N THR A 221 12.65 11.05 8.35
CA THR A 221 13.70 11.14 9.34
C THR A 221 15.06 10.83 8.72
N HIS A 222 16.14 10.90 9.50
CA HIS A 222 17.48 10.61 9.01
C HIS A 222 18.24 9.73 10.00
N LEU A 223 19.03 8.81 9.48
CA LEU A 223 20.02 8.04 10.22
C LEU A 223 21.40 8.37 9.64
N GLY A 224 22.11 9.31 10.30
CA GLY A 224 23.26 9.97 9.70
C GLY A 224 22.84 10.76 8.46
N GLU A 225 23.51 10.54 7.32
CA GLU A 225 23.16 11.18 6.02
C GLU A 225 22.04 10.44 5.28
N GLN A 226 21.64 9.27 5.76
CA GLN A 226 20.66 8.43 5.07
C GLN A 226 19.24 8.87 5.41
N LYS A 227 18.49 9.27 4.39
CA LYS A 227 17.05 9.54 4.49
C LYS A 227 16.28 8.25 4.80
N ARG A 228 15.38 8.32 5.76
CA ARG A 228 14.49 7.24 6.19
C ARG A 228 13.07 7.77 6.30
N TYR A 229 12.11 6.87 6.34
CA TYR A 229 10.69 7.19 6.39
C TYR A 229 10.02 6.42 7.51
N LEU A 230 9.05 7.07 8.18
CA LEU A 230 8.14 6.39 9.09
C LEU A 230 6.99 5.81 8.26
N ILE A 231 6.65 4.55 8.49
CA ILE A 231 5.61 3.86 7.72
C ILE A 231 4.23 4.48 7.94
N SER A 232 3.44 4.60 6.87
CA SER A 232 2.03 5.00 6.93
C SER A 232 1.08 3.81 7.21
N THR A 233 1.62 2.61 7.08
CA THR A 233 0.98 1.31 7.29
C THR A 233 2.05 0.22 7.35
N SER A 234 1.85 -0.81 8.16
CA SER A 234 2.78 -1.96 8.18
C SER A 234 2.72 -2.81 6.91
N GLU A 235 1.76 -2.58 6.01
CA GLU A 235 1.79 -3.09 4.64
C GLU A 235 3.17 -2.88 3.99
N ILE A 236 3.74 -1.68 4.15
CA ILE A 236 5.04 -1.32 3.57
C ILE A 236 6.12 -2.32 4.02
N SER A 237 6.23 -2.56 5.29
CA SER A 237 7.26 -3.46 5.84
C SER A 237 6.95 -4.93 5.55
N LEU A 238 5.69 -5.37 5.74
CA LEU A 238 5.28 -6.76 5.55
C LEU A 238 5.41 -7.21 4.10
N THR A 239 4.94 -6.39 3.15
CA THR A 239 4.96 -6.75 1.73
C THR A 239 6.40 -6.81 1.20
N ASN A 240 7.29 -5.95 1.68
CA ASN A 240 8.70 -5.96 1.28
C ASN A 240 9.53 -7.13 1.83
N ILE A 241 8.99 -7.99 2.69
CA ILE A 241 9.67 -9.21 3.14
C ILE A 241 10.05 -10.11 1.96
N VAL A 242 9.26 -10.09 0.88
CA VAL A 242 9.52 -10.88 -0.33
C VAL A 242 10.19 -10.09 -1.46
N ARG A 243 10.69 -8.87 -1.19
CA ARG A 243 11.40 -8.07 -2.19
C ARG A 243 12.68 -8.78 -2.65
N ASP A 244 12.87 -8.83 -3.99
CA ASP A 244 13.98 -9.51 -4.66
C ASP A 244 14.04 -11.03 -4.40
N GLU A 245 12.93 -11.63 -3.94
CA GLU A 245 12.84 -13.05 -3.61
C GLU A 245 12.09 -13.84 -4.70
N ILE A 246 12.46 -15.10 -4.87
CA ILE A 246 11.70 -16.11 -5.59
C ILE A 246 11.16 -17.09 -4.55
N VAL A 247 9.91 -16.91 -4.17
CA VAL A 247 9.22 -17.70 -3.15
C VAL A 247 8.93 -19.11 -3.68
N ASP A 248 9.15 -20.13 -2.89
CA ASP A 248 8.76 -21.49 -3.22
C ASP A 248 7.22 -21.64 -3.23
N ALA A 249 6.70 -22.36 -4.21
CA ALA A 249 5.25 -22.53 -4.39
C ALA A 249 4.53 -23.09 -3.14
N GLU A 250 5.21 -23.94 -2.38
CA GLU A 250 4.67 -24.58 -1.17
C GLU A 250 4.49 -23.61 0.00
N ARG A 251 5.20 -22.46 -0.03
CA ARG A 251 5.06 -21.41 0.99
C ARG A 251 3.86 -20.51 0.75
N LEU A 252 3.28 -20.52 -0.46
CA LEU A 252 2.13 -19.67 -0.82
C LEU A 252 0.80 -20.31 -0.47
N PRO A 253 -0.19 -19.55 0.04
CA PRO A 253 -0.09 -18.11 0.32
C PRO A 253 0.66 -17.81 1.62
N LEU A 254 1.49 -16.77 1.62
CA LEU A 254 2.04 -16.18 2.84
C LEU A 254 1.01 -15.19 3.39
N ARG A 255 0.61 -15.37 4.64
CA ARG A 255 -0.34 -14.51 5.34
C ARG A 255 0.32 -13.97 6.59
N MET A 256 0.47 -12.67 6.68
CA MET A 256 1.18 -11.99 7.75
C MET A 256 0.29 -10.91 8.37
N THR A 257 0.33 -10.77 9.69
CA THR A 257 -0.36 -9.70 10.41
C THR A 257 0.61 -8.99 11.34
N ALA A 258 0.49 -7.68 11.43
CA ALA A 258 1.28 -6.87 12.33
C ALA A 258 0.45 -5.78 13.00
N HIS A 259 0.67 -5.57 14.28
CA HIS A 259 0.24 -4.37 14.99
C HIS A 259 1.39 -3.37 14.99
N SER A 260 1.17 -2.19 14.48
CA SER A 260 2.21 -1.15 14.45
C SER A 260 1.66 0.25 14.62
N LEU A 261 2.56 1.16 15.04
CA LEU A 261 2.38 2.58 14.82
C LEU A 261 2.40 2.87 13.32
N CYS A 262 1.53 3.79 12.90
CA CYS A 262 1.43 4.30 11.54
C CYS A 262 1.47 5.82 11.58
N PHE A 263 2.12 6.43 10.57
CA PHE A 263 2.36 7.87 10.53
C PHE A 263 1.91 8.45 9.18
N ARG A 264 1.03 9.46 9.21
CA ARG A 264 0.51 10.13 8.00
C ARG A 264 0.55 11.64 8.18
N SER A 265 1.08 12.38 7.20
CA SER A 265 1.10 13.84 7.24
C SER A 265 -0.29 14.45 7.07
N GLU A 266 -1.27 13.68 6.56
CA GLU A 266 -2.65 14.13 6.31
C GLU A 266 -2.72 15.39 5.43
N ALA A 267 -1.75 15.57 4.51
CA ALA A 267 -1.60 16.74 3.65
C ALA A 267 -2.87 17.06 2.84
N GLY A 268 -3.56 16.04 2.34
CA GLY A 268 -4.78 16.15 1.55
C GLY A 268 -6.09 16.29 2.34
N SER A 269 -6.05 16.31 3.69
CA SER A 269 -7.29 16.23 4.50
C SER A 269 -8.15 17.48 4.51
N GLY A 270 -7.65 18.63 4.04
CA GLY A 270 -8.40 19.88 3.93
C GLY A 270 -9.01 20.40 5.25
N GLY A 271 -8.44 20.04 6.41
CA GLY A 271 -8.96 20.41 7.72
C GLY A 271 -10.15 19.56 8.23
N ARG A 272 -10.51 18.48 7.52
CA ARG A 272 -11.57 17.55 7.96
C ARG A 272 -11.14 16.77 9.21
N ASP A 273 -12.08 16.46 10.10
CA ASP A 273 -11.91 15.61 11.28
C ASP A 273 -10.71 16.00 12.17
N VAL A 274 -10.51 17.31 12.40
CA VAL A 274 -9.39 17.81 13.23
C VAL A 274 -9.61 17.51 14.72
N ARG A 275 -10.90 17.43 15.14
CA ARG A 275 -11.26 17.11 16.53
C ARG A 275 -11.34 15.59 16.72
N GLY A 276 -10.75 15.12 17.82
CA GLY A 276 -10.81 13.70 18.20
C GLY A 276 -9.78 12.83 17.51
N MET A 277 -10.12 11.55 17.30
CA MET A 277 -9.19 10.52 16.88
C MET A 277 -9.47 9.93 15.48
N ILE A 278 -10.37 10.51 14.71
CA ILE A 278 -10.75 9.96 13.39
C ILE A 278 -9.59 10.10 12.38
N ARG A 279 -8.89 11.25 12.40
CA ARG A 279 -7.71 11.52 11.58
C ARG A 279 -6.55 11.99 12.45
N GLN A 280 -5.48 11.20 12.48
CA GLN A 280 -4.31 11.44 13.32
C GLN A 280 -3.03 11.34 12.51
N HIS A 281 -2.01 12.13 12.87
CA HIS A 281 -0.65 12.00 12.35
C HIS A 281 0.04 10.71 12.80
N GLN A 282 -0.32 10.25 14.00
CA GLN A 282 0.16 8.99 14.57
C GLN A 282 -1.04 8.18 15.07
N PHE A 283 -1.17 6.95 14.62
CA PHE A 283 -2.23 6.02 15.02
C PHE A 283 -1.72 4.59 15.01
N GLU A 284 -2.52 3.67 15.51
CA GLU A 284 -2.19 2.24 15.50
C GLU A 284 -3.16 1.45 14.64
N LYS A 285 -2.63 0.44 13.96
CA LYS A 285 -3.39 -0.42 13.07
C LYS A 285 -2.88 -1.86 13.18
N VAL A 286 -3.82 -2.80 13.16
CA VAL A 286 -3.51 -4.20 12.87
C VAL A 286 -3.69 -4.40 11.37
N GLU A 287 -2.63 -4.77 10.70
CA GLU A 287 -2.58 -4.94 9.25
C GLU A 287 -2.57 -6.41 8.87
N LEU A 288 -3.20 -6.71 7.75
CA LEU A 288 -3.20 -8.01 7.08
C LEU A 288 -2.51 -7.87 5.74
N VAL A 289 -1.55 -8.73 5.45
CA VAL A 289 -0.91 -8.83 4.14
C VAL A 289 -0.94 -10.29 3.69
N SER A 290 -1.30 -10.49 2.43
CA SER A 290 -1.24 -11.80 1.78
C SER A 290 -0.39 -11.70 0.52
N ILE A 291 0.51 -12.67 0.35
CA ILE A 291 1.29 -12.89 -0.87
C ILE A 291 0.82 -14.23 -1.42
N CYS A 292 0.29 -14.24 -2.64
CA CYS A 292 -0.32 -15.44 -3.21
C CYS A 292 0.02 -15.63 -4.69
N ARG A 293 -0.41 -16.77 -5.23
CA ARG A 293 -0.38 -17.01 -6.66
C ARG A 293 -1.41 -16.13 -7.37
N PRO A 294 -1.19 -15.74 -8.63
CA PRO A 294 -2.17 -14.95 -9.39
C PRO A 294 -3.58 -15.55 -9.41
N GLU A 295 -3.68 -16.87 -9.60
CA GLU A 295 -4.95 -17.59 -9.67
C GLU A 295 -5.74 -17.62 -8.36
N ASP A 296 -5.07 -17.45 -7.21
CA ASP A 296 -5.69 -17.47 -5.89
C ASP A 296 -6.12 -16.06 -5.40
N SER A 297 -5.76 -15.03 -6.15
CA SER A 297 -5.80 -13.63 -5.73
C SER A 297 -7.21 -13.15 -5.33
N ASP A 298 -8.24 -13.45 -6.12
CA ASP A 298 -9.61 -13.01 -5.84
C ASP A 298 -10.23 -13.75 -4.64
N ALA A 299 -9.94 -15.05 -4.53
CA ALA A 299 -10.37 -15.85 -3.38
C ALA A 299 -9.70 -15.35 -2.08
N GLU A 300 -8.41 -15.02 -2.14
CA GLU A 300 -7.66 -14.48 -1.01
C GLU A 300 -8.14 -13.07 -0.64
N HIS A 301 -8.53 -12.23 -1.61
CA HIS A 301 -9.13 -10.92 -1.36
C HIS A 301 -10.46 -11.03 -0.61
N THR A 302 -11.34 -11.91 -1.06
CA THR A 302 -12.61 -12.21 -0.39
C THR A 302 -12.38 -12.71 1.03
N ARG A 303 -11.42 -13.62 1.21
CA ARG A 303 -11.06 -14.17 2.51
C ARG A 303 -10.51 -13.11 3.46
N MET A 304 -9.58 -12.27 3.00
CA MET A 304 -9.00 -11.19 3.79
C MET A 304 -10.08 -10.20 4.26
N THR A 305 -10.96 -9.78 3.37
CA THR A 305 -12.09 -8.90 3.71
C THR A 305 -12.97 -9.55 4.77
N ARG A 306 -13.27 -10.85 4.64
CA ARG A 306 -14.04 -11.59 5.64
C ARG A 306 -13.35 -11.62 7.01
N CYS A 307 -12.05 -11.75 7.07
CA CYS A 307 -11.30 -11.69 8.33
C CYS A 307 -11.47 -10.32 9.04
N ALA A 308 -11.50 -9.23 8.29
CA ALA A 308 -11.78 -7.89 8.85
C ALA A 308 -13.24 -7.74 9.30
N GLU A 309 -14.23 -8.28 8.54
CA GLU A 309 -15.65 -8.30 8.94
C GLU A 309 -15.85 -9.01 10.28
N VAL A 310 -15.18 -10.15 10.49
CA VAL A 310 -15.30 -10.95 11.73
C VAL A 310 -14.86 -10.16 12.97
N VAL A 311 -13.88 -9.27 12.86
CA VAL A 311 -13.49 -8.38 13.97
C VAL A 311 -14.69 -7.54 14.42
N LEU A 312 -15.37 -6.89 13.48
CA LEU A 312 -16.53 -6.04 13.78
C LEU A 312 -17.72 -6.85 14.33
N GLU A 313 -17.97 -8.03 13.78
CA GLU A 313 -19.03 -8.92 14.23
C GLU A 313 -18.79 -9.39 15.67
N LYS A 314 -17.57 -9.82 16.00
CA LYS A 314 -17.21 -10.23 17.36
C LYS A 314 -17.28 -9.06 18.35
N LEU A 315 -17.01 -7.83 17.90
CA LEU A 315 -17.20 -6.63 18.70
C LEU A 315 -18.66 -6.17 18.77
N GLY A 316 -19.57 -6.80 18.01
CA GLY A 316 -20.98 -6.39 17.96
C GLY A 316 -21.23 -5.03 17.35
N LEU A 317 -20.35 -4.57 16.46
CA LEU A 317 -20.41 -3.26 15.83
C LEU A 317 -21.10 -3.34 14.46
N PRO A 318 -22.23 -2.63 14.25
CA PRO A 318 -22.88 -2.57 12.95
C PRO A 318 -21.96 -1.95 11.89
N TYR A 319 -21.90 -2.58 10.71
CA TYR A 319 -21.07 -2.10 9.61
C TYR A 319 -21.76 -2.34 8.26
N ARG A 320 -21.24 -1.67 7.23
CA ARG A 320 -21.51 -2.00 5.83
C ARG A 320 -20.19 -2.26 5.09
N LYS A 321 -20.27 -3.10 4.06
CA LYS A 321 -19.19 -3.37 3.12
C LYS A 321 -19.50 -2.70 1.80
N VAL A 322 -18.58 -1.91 1.28
CA VAL A 322 -18.69 -1.23 0.00
C VAL A 322 -17.59 -1.65 -0.95
N LEU A 323 -17.91 -1.79 -2.22
CA LEU A 323 -16.95 -1.94 -3.30
C LEU A 323 -16.62 -0.54 -3.81
N LEU A 324 -15.36 -0.15 -3.75
CA LEU A 324 -14.93 1.16 -4.22
C LEU A 324 -15.04 1.27 -5.72
N CYS A 325 -15.48 2.44 -6.19
CA CYS A 325 -15.49 2.79 -7.61
C CYS A 325 -14.09 3.17 -8.09
N THR A 326 -13.93 3.28 -9.40
CA THR A 326 -12.65 3.59 -10.06
C THR A 326 -12.01 4.89 -9.59
N GLY A 327 -12.80 5.90 -9.21
CA GLY A 327 -12.32 7.21 -8.75
C GLY A 327 -11.86 7.24 -7.31
N ASP A 328 -12.36 6.31 -6.47
CA ASP A 328 -12.05 6.27 -5.03
C ASP A 328 -10.96 5.22 -4.68
N MET A 329 -10.65 4.31 -5.59
CA MET A 329 -9.63 3.28 -5.37
C MET A 329 -8.22 3.85 -5.21
N GLY A 330 -7.44 3.25 -4.31
CA GLY A 330 -6.02 3.53 -4.12
C GLY A 330 -5.17 3.34 -5.39
N PHE A 331 -4.01 4.00 -5.43
CA PHE A 331 -3.10 4.04 -6.58
C PHE A 331 -2.67 2.66 -7.09
N SER A 332 -2.35 1.74 -6.17
CA SER A 332 -1.82 0.41 -6.50
C SER A 332 -2.90 -0.65 -6.67
N ALA A 333 -4.16 -0.36 -6.31
CA ALA A 333 -5.23 -1.35 -6.26
C ALA A 333 -5.83 -1.66 -7.65
N ILE A 334 -6.18 -2.93 -7.86
CA ILE A 334 -7.06 -3.37 -8.96
C ILE A 334 -8.51 -3.47 -8.47
N LYS A 335 -8.72 -3.71 -7.16
CA LYS A 335 -10.04 -3.82 -6.53
C LYS A 335 -9.91 -3.60 -5.03
N THR A 336 -10.86 -2.89 -4.43
CA THR A 336 -10.87 -2.57 -3.01
C THR A 336 -12.25 -2.72 -2.42
N TYR A 337 -12.35 -3.39 -1.26
CA TYR A 337 -13.51 -3.36 -0.40
C TYR A 337 -13.20 -2.56 0.85
N ASP A 338 -14.05 -1.60 1.18
CA ASP A 338 -14.03 -0.91 2.46
C ASP A 338 -15.11 -1.45 3.39
N LEU A 339 -14.75 -1.54 4.67
CA LEU A 339 -15.72 -1.72 5.75
C LEU A 339 -15.92 -0.38 6.44
N GLU A 340 -17.17 0.00 6.60
CA GLU A 340 -17.55 1.23 7.28
C GLU A 340 -18.38 0.88 8.51
N VAL A 341 -17.93 1.32 9.68
CA VAL A 341 -18.60 1.09 10.97
C VAL A 341 -19.58 2.22 11.29
N TRP A 342 -20.68 1.89 11.90
CA TRP A 342 -21.65 2.88 12.35
C TRP A 342 -21.13 3.72 13.52
N LEU A 343 -21.17 5.04 13.39
CA LEU A 343 -20.88 5.99 14.45
C LEU A 343 -22.16 6.75 14.87
N PRO A 344 -22.73 6.46 16.05
CA PRO A 344 -23.98 7.06 16.49
C PRO A 344 -23.97 8.58 16.58
N SER A 345 -22.85 9.18 17.05
CA SER A 345 -22.74 10.64 17.20
C SER A 345 -22.80 11.37 15.86
N GLN A 346 -22.39 10.74 14.77
CA GLN A 346 -22.40 11.30 13.43
C GLN A 346 -23.60 10.83 12.61
N ASN A 347 -24.37 9.86 13.12
CA ASN A 347 -25.48 9.23 12.41
C ASN A 347 -25.09 8.76 11.00
N THR A 348 -23.88 8.16 10.87
CA THR A 348 -23.34 7.69 9.59
C THR A 348 -22.39 6.53 9.76
N TYR A 349 -22.09 5.85 8.66
CA TYR A 349 -21.02 4.88 8.56
C TYR A 349 -19.69 5.57 8.23
N ARG A 350 -18.61 5.13 8.88
CA ARG A 350 -17.24 5.66 8.67
C ARG A 350 -16.28 4.50 8.39
N GLU A 351 -15.43 4.69 7.41
CA GLU A 351 -14.38 3.72 7.07
C GLU A 351 -13.56 3.30 8.29
N ILE A 352 -13.41 1.99 8.49
CA ILE A 352 -12.60 1.39 9.57
C ILE A 352 -11.58 0.39 9.03
N SER A 353 -11.81 -0.16 7.85
CA SER A 353 -10.92 -1.07 7.16
C SER A 353 -11.03 -0.87 5.66
N SER A 354 -9.90 -0.97 4.97
CA SER A 354 -9.82 -1.01 3.52
C SER A 354 -8.99 -2.23 3.13
N CYS A 355 -9.55 -3.10 2.29
CA CYS A 355 -8.92 -4.34 1.85
C CYS A 355 -8.72 -4.31 0.34
N SER A 356 -7.47 -4.29 -0.11
CA SER A 356 -7.10 -4.10 -1.51
C SER A 356 -6.38 -5.31 -2.09
N ASN A 357 -6.77 -5.70 -3.29
CA ASN A 357 -5.98 -6.54 -4.18
C ASN A 357 -5.19 -5.63 -5.12
N THR A 358 -3.88 -5.77 -5.17
CA THR A 358 -3.00 -4.98 -6.03
C THR A 358 -2.52 -5.73 -7.26
N GLY A 359 -2.91 -7.00 -7.40
CA GLY A 359 -2.41 -7.87 -8.44
C GLY A 359 -0.89 -7.98 -8.41
N ASP A 360 -0.26 -7.90 -9.56
CA ASP A 360 1.20 -7.97 -9.71
C ASP A 360 1.90 -6.60 -9.63
N PHE A 361 1.16 -5.52 -9.38
CA PHE A 361 1.66 -4.14 -9.45
C PHE A 361 2.83 -3.87 -8.48
N GLN A 362 2.67 -4.24 -7.21
CA GLN A 362 3.72 -4.11 -6.20
C GLN A 362 4.81 -5.17 -6.40
N ALA A 363 4.44 -6.39 -6.73
CA ALA A 363 5.39 -7.47 -6.99
C ALA A 363 6.35 -7.13 -8.13
N ARG A 364 5.89 -6.45 -9.18
CA ARG A 364 6.72 -5.96 -10.28
C ARG A 364 7.73 -4.90 -9.81
N ARG A 365 7.33 -3.99 -8.94
CA ARG A 365 8.22 -2.98 -8.34
C ARG A 365 9.29 -3.61 -7.45
N MET A 366 8.90 -4.63 -6.67
CA MET A 366 9.76 -5.32 -5.71
C MET A 366 10.55 -6.49 -6.31
N GLN A 367 10.30 -6.87 -7.58
CA GLN A 367 10.82 -8.10 -8.15
C GLN A 367 10.47 -9.35 -7.32
N ALA A 368 9.29 -9.34 -6.69
CA ALA A 368 8.78 -10.44 -5.90
C ALA A 368 8.14 -11.50 -6.81
N ARG A 369 8.70 -12.69 -6.83
CA ARG A 369 8.31 -13.77 -7.74
C ARG A 369 8.10 -15.07 -6.98
N TRP A 370 7.48 -16.02 -7.62
CA TRP A 370 7.37 -17.39 -7.14
C TRP A 370 7.80 -18.37 -8.23
N ARG A 371 8.26 -19.54 -7.84
CA ARG A 371 8.62 -20.58 -8.81
C ARG A 371 7.38 -21.38 -9.16
N ASN A 372 6.85 -21.15 -10.36
CA ASN A 372 5.69 -21.89 -10.83
C ASN A 372 6.11 -23.34 -11.23
N PRO A 373 5.62 -24.37 -10.50
CA PRO A 373 6.01 -25.75 -10.77
C PRO A 373 5.50 -26.26 -12.15
N ALA A 374 4.44 -25.68 -12.69
CA ALA A 374 3.89 -26.08 -13.98
C ALA A 374 4.76 -25.61 -15.15
N THR A 375 5.38 -24.42 -15.04
CA THR A 375 6.21 -23.83 -16.09
C THR A 375 7.71 -23.98 -15.79
N GLY A 376 8.09 -24.24 -14.54
CA GLY A 376 9.46 -24.23 -14.04
C GLY A 376 10.10 -22.84 -14.00
N LYS A 377 9.34 -21.76 -14.30
CA LYS A 377 9.83 -20.39 -14.41
C LYS A 377 9.44 -19.55 -13.20
N PRO A 378 10.22 -18.53 -12.87
CA PRO A 378 9.80 -17.50 -11.93
C PRO A 378 8.73 -16.62 -12.56
N GLU A 379 7.61 -16.42 -11.85
CA GLU A 379 6.51 -15.56 -12.22
C GLU A 379 6.21 -14.58 -11.08
N LEU A 380 5.60 -13.42 -11.36
CA LEU A 380 5.26 -12.47 -10.31
C LEU A 380 4.18 -13.03 -9.38
N VAL A 381 4.32 -12.77 -8.09
CA VAL A 381 3.25 -13.01 -7.12
C VAL A 381 2.20 -11.92 -7.20
N HIS A 382 1.01 -12.16 -6.62
CA HIS A 382 0.05 -11.11 -6.30
C HIS A 382 0.16 -10.73 -4.84
N THR A 383 -0.05 -9.44 -4.54
CA THR A 383 -0.02 -8.89 -3.19
C THR A 383 -1.36 -8.30 -2.82
N LEU A 384 -1.77 -8.51 -1.58
CA LEU A 384 -2.99 -7.99 -1.01
C LEU A 384 -2.70 -7.41 0.36
N ASN A 385 -3.39 -6.33 0.70
CA ASN A 385 -3.30 -5.70 2.01
C ASN A 385 -4.69 -5.32 2.53
N GLY A 386 -4.84 -5.29 3.84
CA GLY A 386 -6.10 -4.86 4.46
C GLY A 386 -5.94 -4.55 5.93
N SER A 387 -6.74 -3.64 6.43
CA SER A 387 -6.77 -3.35 7.87
C SER A 387 -7.61 -4.39 8.59
N GLY A 388 -7.05 -4.99 9.61
CA GLY A 388 -7.72 -5.98 10.40
C GLY A 388 -8.03 -5.63 11.87
N VAL A 389 -8.33 -4.38 12.31
CA VAL A 389 -8.74 -3.13 11.68
C VAL A 389 -7.94 -1.93 12.27
N ALA A 390 -8.33 -0.68 11.98
CA ALA A 390 -7.75 0.52 12.62
C ALA A 390 -8.13 0.59 14.11
N VAL A 391 -7.13 0.50 15.00
CA VAL A 391 -7.36 0.36 16.45
C VAL A 391 -8.07 1.57 17.05
N GLY A 392 -7.63 2.77 16.68
CA GLY A 392 -8.24 4.01 17.18
C GLY A 392 -9.70 4.18 16.73
N ARG A 393 -10.01 3.87 15.47
CA ARG A 393 -11.40 3.93 14.96
C ARG A 393 -12.27 2.84 15.58
N ALA A 394 -11.74 1.64 15.82
CA ALA A 394 -12.44 0.60 16.56
C ALA A 394 -12.76 1.04 18.00
N MET A 395 -11.84 1.72 18.67
CA MET A 395 -12.08 2.29 19.99
C MET A 395 -13.18 3.35 19.99
N ILE A 396 -13.16 4.27 19.01
CA ILE A 396 -14.24 5.26 18.81
C ILE A 396 -15.59 4.55 18.66
N ALA A 397 -15.66 3.55 17.79
CA ALA A 397 -16.89 2.81 17.52
C ALA A 397 -17.40 2.07 18.78
N VAL A 398 -16.51 1.44 19.56
CA VAL A 398 -16.87 0.82 20.84
C VAL A 398 -17.38 1.87 21.82
N MET A 399 -16.66 2.97 22.03
CA MET A 399 -17.07 4.03 22.95
C MET A 399 -18.47 4.56 22.63
N GLU A 400 -18.73 4.87 21.36
CA GLU A 400 -20.00 5.49 20.94
C GLU A 400 -21.15 4.50 20.89
N ASN A 401 -20.96 3.26 20.41
CA ASN A 401 -22.03 2.26 20.33
C ASN A 401 -22.37 1.64 21.71
N TYR A 402 -21.43 1.59 22.62
CA TYR A 402 -21.58 0.95 23.94
C TYR A 402 -21.74 1.94 25.10
N GLN A 403 -21.95 3.24 24.79
CA GLN A 403 -22.20 4.26 25.82
C GLN A 403 -23.54 4.03 26.54
N ASN A 404 -23.57 4.37 27.81
CA ASN A 404 -24.74 4.38 28.68
C ASN A 404 -25.20 5.80 29.00
N ALA A 405 -26.44 5.94 29.49
CA ALA A 405 -27.05 7.23 29.83
C ALA A 405 -26.24 8.07 30.84
N ASP A 406 -25.52 7.40 31.75
CA ASP A 406 -24.63 8.05 32.70
C ASP A 406 -23.25 8.42 32.12
N GLY A 407 -23.00 8.08 30.86
CA GLY A 407 -21.75 8.30 30.14
C GLY A 407 -20.66 7.29 30.43
N SER A 408 -20.97 6.21 31.14
CA SER A 408 -20.11 5.04 31.19
C SER A 408 -20.15 4.28 29.87
N ILE A 409 -19.19 3.38 29.67
CA ILE A 409 -19.05 2.58 28.45
C ILE A 409 -19.06 1.11 28.85
N THR A 410 -20.02 0.34 28.35
CA THR A 410 -20.04 -1.11 28.52
C THR A 410 -18.91 -1.72 27.68
N VAL A 411 -18.11 -2.59 28.28
CA VAL A 411 -17.03 -3.30 27.56
C VAL A 411 -17.63 -4.49 26.81
N PRO A 412 -17.45 -4.59 25.48
CA PRO A 412 -17.85 -5.78 24.71
C PRO A 412 -17.31 -7.06 25.33
N ASP A 413 -18.12 -8.12 25.34
CA ASP A 413 -17.79 -9.37 26.02
C ASP A 413 -16.44 -9.95 25.59
N VAL A 414 -16.12 -9.89 24.30
CA VAL A 414 -14.87 -10.40 23.73
C VAL A 414 -13.63 -9.65 24.23
N LEU A 415 -13.79 -8.40 24.71
CA LEU A 415 -12.70 -7.59 25.24
C LEU A 415 -12.51 -7.73 26.76
N ARG A 416 -13.47 -8.26 27.50
CA ARG A 416 -13.40 -8.39 28.96
C ARG A 416 -12.17 -9.16 29.45
N PRO A 417 -11.75 -10.27 28.81
CA PRO A 417 -10.52 -10.95 29.21
C PRO A 417 -9.29 -10.06 29.12
N TYR A 418 -9.18 -9.24 28.05
CA TYR A 418 -8.08 -8.28 27.85
C TYR A 418 -8.17 -7.07 28.78
N MET A 419 -9.35 -6.79 29.30
CA MET A 419 -9.63 -5.72 30.27
C MET A 419 -9.55 -6.20 31.72
N GLY A 420 -9.13 -7.46 31.96
CA GLY A 420 -9.03 -8.04 33.31
C GLY A 420 -10.38 -8.24 33.96
N GLY A 421 -11.41 -8.57 33.19
CA GLY A 421 -12.76 -8.81 33.66
C GLY A 421 -13.61 -7.55 33.90
N VAL A 422 -13.09 -6.37 33.56
CA VAL A 422 -13.86 -5.11 33.67
C VAL A 422 -15.01 -5.14 32.67
N GLU A 423 -16.24 -4.91 33.16
CA GLU A 423 -17.45 -4.91 32.37
C GLU A 423 -17.90 -3.51 31.95
N THR A 424 -17.50 -2.48 32.69
CA THR A 424 -17.90 -1.09 32.44
C THR A 424 -16.76 -0.14 32.76
N ILE A 425 -16.56 0.83 31.90
CA ILE A 425 -15.64 1.96 32.04
C ILE A 425 -16.49 3.20 32.39
N GLY A 426 -16.29 3.79 33.56
CA GLY A 426 -17.07 4.96 33.96
C GLY A 426 -16.71 5.50 35.30
#